data_c18ed866fd590b6967093dae39ed4196
#
_entry.id   c18ed866fd590b6967093dae39ed4196
#
_cell.length_a   1.000
_cell.length_b   1.000
_cell.length_c   1.000
_cell.angle_alpha   90.00
_cell.angle_beta   90.00
_cell.angle_gamma   90.00
#
_symmetry.space_group_name_H-M   'P 1'
#
loop_
_entity.id
_entity.type
_entity.pdbx_description
1 polymer ?
#
loop_
_entity_poly.entity_id
_entity_poly.type
_entity_poly.pdbx_seq_one_letter_code
_entity_poly.pdbx_strand_id
1 'polypeptide(L)'
;MQLHDVWFVLIAVLWTGYFFLEGFDFGIGVHTKLLARDRQEKRVLINTIGPVWDGNEVWLISAAGATFAAFPDWYATLFSGFYLPLLLILVCLIVRGVAFEYRHKRTEEYWQRNWETAIFWTSLLPAVLWGVVFGNIVHGVKIDAHKEYVGSVLDLLNPYAILGGLVTLTLFTFHGAVFASLKTTGDIRERARRLATVLGVLTLVPTVGFLGWTQADKGDALSLAAVIVVVVALVAALGANRLGREGWAFAFSGLAIVATVAMLFLTLFPNVMPSTLNESWSLTVGNASSSPYTLKIITWCAGFATPLVMLYQGWTYWVFRKRIGTQHIADAH
;
A
#
# COMPACT_ATOMS: atom_id res chain seq x y z
N MET A 1 19.06 7.03 20.69
CA MET A 1 18.60 6.64 19.37
C MET A 1 19.83 6.42 18.49
N GLN A 2 20.07 5.19 18.08
CA GLN A 2 21.21 4.86 17.21
C GLN A 2 20.80 5.04 15.74
N LEU A 3 21.78 5.05 14.83
CA LEU A 3 21.49 5.33 13.42
C LEU A 3 20.63 4.25 12.74
N HIS A 4 20.72 3.00 13.19
CA HIS A 4 19.85 1.93 12.70
C HIS A 4 18.38 2.12 13.15
N ASP A 5 18.11 2.69 14.34
CA ASP A 5 16.74 3.02 14.75
C ASP A 5 16.14 4.09 13.84
N VAL A 6 16.96 5.09 13.45
CA VAL A 6 16.53 6.12 12.49
C VAL A 6 16.15 5.49 11.15
N TRP A 7 16.99 4.56 10.66
CA TRP A 7 16.71 3.88 9.38
C TRP A 7 15.48 2.97 9.45
N PHE A 8 15.22 2.34 10.59
CA PHE A 8 13.98 1.59 10.79
C PHE A 8 12.73 2.50 10.62
N VAL A 9 12.76 3.69 11.23
CA VAL A 9 11.69 4.67 11.09
C VAL A 9 11.60 5.19 9.65
N LEU A 10 12.72 5.47 8.98
CA LEU A 10 12.72 5.92 7.58
C LEU A 10 12.14 4.87 6.64
N ILE A 11 12.43 3.58 6.86
CA ILE A 11 11.83 2.47 6.10
C ILE A 11 10.32 2.40 6.36
N ALA A 12 9.88 2.57 7.61
CA ALA A 12 8.46 2.66 7.94
C ALA A 12 7.78 3.82 7.20
N VAL A 13 8.43 4.98 7.09
CA VAL A 13 7.94 6.14 6.31
C VAL A 13 7.86 5.81 4.82
N LEU A 14 8.85 5.14 4.25
CA LEU A 14 8.84 4.75 2.84
C LEU A 14 7.71 3.76 2.52
N TRP A 15 7.51 2.74 3.34
CA TRP A 15 6.38 1.82 3.21
C TRP A 15 5.04 2.52 3.41
N THR A 16 4.96 3.47 4.34
CA THR A 16 3.77 4.30 4.55
C THR A 16 3.45 5.10 3.30
N GLY A 17 4.45 5.75 2.69
CA GLY A 17 4.31 6.48 1.44
C GLY A 17 3.82 5.58 0.30
N TYR A 18 4.41 4.40 0.16
CA TYR A 18 3.98 3.41 -0.83
C TYR A 18 2.51 3.01 -0.64
N PHE A 19 2.10 2.59 0.55
CA PHE A 19 0.72 2.16 0.80
C PHE A 19 -0.30 3.30 0.72
N PHE A 20 0.10 4.52 1.06
CA PHE A 20 -0.76 5.69 0.88
C PHE A 20 -0.99 5.99 -0.59
N LEU A 21 0.05 6.01 -1.40
CA LEU A 21 0.00 6.40 -2.81
C LEU A 21 -0.51 5.24 -3.68
N GLU A 22 0.12 4.11 -3.60
CA GLU A 22 -0.25 2.93 -4.39
C GLU A 22 -1.60 2.32 -3.95
N GLY A 23 -2.00 2.54 -2.69
CA GLY A 23 -3.28 2.08 -2.17
C GLY A 23 -4.47 2.63 -2.96
N PHE A 24 -4.49 3.92 -3.32
CA PHE A 24 -5.57 4.42 -4.17
C PHE A 24 -5.41 3.98 -5.63
N ASP A 25 -4.20 3.75 -6.13
CA ASP A 25 -3.96 3.25 -7.49
C ASP A 25 -4.49 1.81 -7.63
N PHE A 26 -4.22 0.93 -6.68
CA PHE A 26 -4.85 -0.40 -6.61
C PHE A 26 -6.37 -0.29 -6.52
N GLY A 27 -6.87 0.59 -5.66
CA GLY A 27 -8.30 0.84 -5.53
C GLY A 27 -8.94 1.27 -6.84
N ILE A 28 -8.36 2.22 -7.58
CA ILE A 28 -8.84 2.65 -8.89
C ILE A 28 -8.81 1.49 -9.89
N GLY A 29 -7.75 0.69 -9.94
CA GLY A 29 -7.66 -0.49 -10.78
C GLY A 29 -8.82 -1.47 -10.54
N VAL A 30 -9.16 -1.74 -9.28
CA VAL A 30 -10.32 -2.56 -8.89
C VAL A 30 -11.63 -1.89 -9.29
N HIS A 31 -11.74 -0.57 -9.17
CA HIS A 31 -12.95 0.19 -9.51
C HIS A 31 -13.23 0.29 -11.00
N THR A 32 -12.30 -0.06 -11.87
CA THR A 32 -12.58 -0.22 -13.32
C THR A 32 -13.68 -1.25 -13.60
N LYS A 33 -13.89 -2.22 -12.69
CA LYS A 33 -14.99 -3.19 -12.76
C LYS A 33 -16.12 -2.92 -11.77
N LEU A 34 -15.84 -2.36 -10.61
CA LEU A 34 -16.87 -2.16 -9.58
C LEU A 34 -17.67 -0.86 -9.77
N LEU A 35 -17.07 0.18 -10.33
CA LEU A 35 -17.65 1.52 -10.42
C LEU A 35 -18.03 1.91 -11.84
N ALA A 36 -17.17 1.65 -12.82
CA ALA A 36 -17.38 2.04 -14.22
C ALA A 36 -18.47 1.20 -14.88
N ARG A 37 -19.39 1.86 -15.62
CA ARG A 37 -20.50 1.24 -16.34
C ARG A 37 -20.16 0.92 -17.78
N ASP A 38 -19.34 1.76 -18.38
CA ASP A 38 -18.94 1.67 -19.77
C ASP A 38 -17.44 1.91 -19.96
N ARG A 39 -17.00 1.83 -21.21
CA ARG A 39 -15.59 1.99 -21.57
C ARG A 39 -15.08 3.43 -21.33
N GLN A 40 -15.92 4.42 -21.55
CA GLN A 40 -15.54 5.82 -21.37
C GLN A 40 -15.29 6.14 -19.89
N GLU A 41 -16.16 5.65 -19.01
CA GLU A 41 -15.97 5.77 -17.55
C GLU A 41 -14.72 5.05 -17.05
N LYS A 42 -14.39 3.86 -17.60
CA LYS A 42 -13.12 3.17 -17.30
C LYS A 42 -11.91 4.02 -17.67
N ARG A 43 -11.95 4.66 -18.85
CA ARG A 43 -10.90 5.60 -19.27
C ARG A 43 -10.79 6.77 -18.32
N VAL A 44 -11.91 7.34 -17.85
CA VAL A 44 -11.90 8.40 -16.84
C VAL A 44 -11.19 7.92 -15.58
N LEU A 45 -11.58 6.77 -15.02
CA LEU A 45 -10.96 6.23 -13.80
C LEU A 45 -9.45 6.03 -13.96
N ILE A 46 -9.02 5.35 -15.02
CA ILE A 46 -7.58 5.13 -15.28
C ILE A 46 -6.83 6.46 -15.46
N ASN A 47 -7.43 7.44 -16.12
CA ASN A 47 -6.81 8.74 -16.31
C ASN A 47 -6.70 9.55 -15.01
N THR A 48 -7.44 9.20 -13.94
CA THR A 48 -7.25 9.85 -12.62
C THR A 48 -5.88 9.53 -12.02
N ILE A 49 -5.34 8.37 -12.30
CA ILE A 49 -4.04 7.90 -11.82
C ILE A 49 -2.94 7.99 -12.89
N GLY A 50 -3.31 8.10 -14.16
CA GLY A 50 -2.39 8.10 -15.31
C GLY A 50 -1.14 8.97 -15.13
N PRO A 51 -1.25 10.22 -14.63
CA PRO A 51 -0.09 11.09 -14.45
C PRO A 51 0.81 10.77 -13.24
N VAL A 52 0.40 9.86 -12.34
CA VAL A 52 1.03 9.69 -11.02
C VAL A 52 1.40 8.25 -10.67
N TRP A 53 0.76 7.23 -11.28
CA TRP A 53 0.95 5.82 -10.91
C TRP A 53 2.41 5.37 -10.98
N ASP A 54 3.14 5.76 -11.99
CA ASP A 54 4.57 5.42 -12.16
C ASP A 54 5.42 5.99 -11.02
N GLY A 55 5.21 7.27 -10.69
CA GLY A 55 5.86 7.90 -9.53
C GLY A 55 5.47 7.27 -8.19
N ASN A 56 4.26 6.72 -8.06
CA ASN A 56 3.81 6.04 -6.85
C ASN A 56 4.49 4.67 -6.70
N GLU A 57 4.67 3.91 -7.79
CA GLU A 57 5.39 2.63 -7.77
C GLU A 57 6.87 2.78 -7.37
N VAL A 58 7.51 3.93 -7.64
CA VAL A 58 8.90 4.20 -7.23
C VAL A 58 9.10 4.11 -5.72
N TRP A 59 8.06 4.37 -4.92
CA TRP A 59 8.15 4.23 -3.46
C TRP A 59 8.43 2.80 -3.02
N LEU A 60 7.92 1.80 -3.74
CA LEU A 60 8.25 0.39 -3.49
C LEU A 60 9.74 0.11 -3.71
N ILE A 61 10.28 0.59 -4.84
CA ILE A 61 11.71 0.40 -5.16
C ILE A 61 12.57 1.12 -4.11
N SER A 62 12.16 2.32 -3.69
CA SER A 62 12.84 3.10 -2.66
C SER A 62 12.80 2.39 -1.30
N ALA A 63 11.65 1.84 -0.89
CA ALA A 63 11.51 1.10 0.36
C ALA A 63 12.34 -0.19 0.36
N ALA A 64 12.28 -0.98 -0.72
CA ALA A 64 13.07 -2.20 -0.87
C ALA A 64 14.58 -1.90 -0.91
N GLY A 65 14.99 -0.88 -1.69
CA GLY A 65 16.39 -0.46 -1.78
C GLY A 65 16.94 0.09 -0.47
N ALA A 66 16.14 0.86 0.28
CA ALA A 66 16.51 1.34 1.60
C ALA A 66 16.63 0.18 2.61
N THR A 67 15.71 -0.79 2.55
CA THR A 67 15.80 -2.00 3.38
C THR A 67 17.06 -2.80 3.07
N PHE A 68 17.38 -3.00 1.78
CA PHE A 68 18.63 -3.65 1.36
C PHE A 68 19.88 -2.93 1.87
N ALA A 69 19.92 -1.62 1.74
CA ALA A 69 21.10 -0.84 2.12
C ALA A 69 21.28 -0.71 3.64
N ALA A 70 20.19 -0.56 4.40
CA ALA A 70 20.23 -0.34 5.84
C ALA A 70 20.17 -1.65 6.65
N PHE A 71 19.45 -2.67 6.18
CA PHE A 71 19.21 -3.94 6.86
C PHE A 71 19.36 -5.12 5.87
N PRO A 72 20.57 -5.44 5.39
CA PRO A 72 20.78 -6.45 4.37
C PRO A 72 20.30 -7.86 4.78
N ASP A 73 20.43 -8.24 6.05
CA ASP A 73 19.95 -9.53 6.53
C ASP A 73 18.41 -9.60 6.53
N TRP A 74 17.74 -8.51 6.92
CA TRP A 74 16.27 -8.42 6.79
C TRP A 74 15.84 -8.55 5.34
N TYR A 75 16.49 -7.81 4.44
CA TYR A 75 16.21 -7.88 3.01
C TYR A 75 16.40 -9.31 2.47
N ALA A 76 17.53 -9.95 2.77
CA ALA A 76 17.84 -11.29 2.30
C ALA A 76 16.80 -12.32 2.77
N THR A 77 16.50 -12.36 4.07
CA THR A 77 15.52 -13.30 4.65
C THR A 77 14.10 -13.04 4.14
N LEU A 78 13.70 -11.77 4.00
CA LEU A 78 12.39 -11.39 3.46
C LEU A 78 12.25 -11.84 2.00
N PHE A 79 13.20 -11.49 1.15
CA PHE A 79 13.09 -11.79 -0.28
C PHE A 79 13.29 -13.27 -0.62
N SER A 80 14.09 -14.02 0.14
CA SER A 80 14.18 -15.46 0.00
C SER A 80 12.92 -16.17 0.50
N GLY A 81 12.48 -15.86 1.71
CA GLY A 81 11.34 -16.52 2.35
C GLY A 81 9.99 -16.19 1.71
N PHE A 82 9.81 -14.95 1.25
CA PHE A 82 8.59 -14.48 0.59
C PHE A 82 8.74 -14.41 -0.95
N TYR A 83 9.68 -15.17 -1.51
CA TYR A 83 10.01 -15.11 -2.94
C TYR A 83 8.76 -15.21 -3.84
N LEU A 84 7.89 -16.22 -3.62
CA LEU A 84 6.72 -16.42 -4.48
C LEU A 84 5.68 -15.29 -4.36
N PRO A 85 5.21 -14.87 -3.17
CA PRO A 85 4.28 -13.75 -3.08
C PRO A 85 4.88 -12.43 -3.59
N LEU A 86 6.15 -12.15 -3.33
CA LEU A 86 6.81 -10.93 -3.84
C LEU A 86 7.00 -10.97 -5.36
N LEU A 87 7.37 -12.13 -5.92
CA LEU A 87 7.43 -12.33 -7.37
C LEU A 87 6.06 -12.12 -8.01
N LEU A 88 4.99 -12.66 -7.41
CA LEU A 88 3.63 -12.48 -7.93
C LEU A 88 3.19 -11.01 -7.90
N ILE A 89 3.51 -10.29 -6.82
CA ILE A 89 3.29 -8.84 -6.75
C ILE A 89 4.05 -8.14 -7.88
N LEU A 90 5.33 -8.41 -8.05
CA LEU A 90 6.16 -7.80 -9.10
C LEU A 90 5.60 -8.08 -10.51
N VAL A 91 5.23 -9.32 -10.80
CA VAL A 91 4.59 -9.68 -12.08
C VAL A 91 3.27 -8.91 -12.28
N CYS A 92 2.46 -8.78 -11.22
CA CYS A 92 1.24 -7.96 -11.28
C CYS A 92 1.55 -6.49 -11.62
N LEU A 93 2.54 -5.88 -10.97
CA LEU A 93 2.93 -4.49 -11.24
C LEU A 93 3.42 -4.32 -12.69
N ILE A 94 4.28 -5.21 -13.17
CA ILE A 94 4.75 -5.20 -14.57
C ILE A 94 3.58 -5.30 -15.56
N VAL A 95 2.69 -6.28 -15.37
CA VAL A 95 1.53 -6.47 -16.25
C VAL A 95 0.57 -5.28 -16.18
N ARG A 96 0.40 -4.68 -14.99
CA ARG A 96 -0.44 -3.48 -14.80
C ARG A 96 0.13 -2.28 -15.54
N GLY A 97 1.43 -2.00 -15.40
CA GLY A 97 2.10 -0.92 -16.13
C GLY A 97 1.99 -1.10 -17.65
N VAL A 98 2.24 -2.30 -18.15
CA VAL A 98 2.03 -2.64 -19.57
C VAL A 98 0.57 -2.43 -19.98
N ALA A 99 -0.39 -2.85 -19.14
CA ALA A 99 -1.82 -2.74 -19.45
C ALA A 99 -2.29 -1.28 -19.56
N PHE A 100 -1.77 -0.36 -18.76
CA PHE A 100 -2.08 1.07 -18.86
C PHE A 100 -1.69 1.63 -20.23
N GLU A 101 -0.50 1.25 -20.74
CA GLU A 101 0.02 1.74 -22.02
C GLU A 101 -0.56 1.00 -23.24
N TYR A 102 -0.75 -0.32 -23.17
CA TYR A 102 -1.13 -1.13 -24.32
C TYR A 102 -2.64 -1.19 -24.56
N ARG A 103 -3.46 -0.90 -23.57
CA ARG A 103 -4.92 -0.96 -23.66
C ARG A 103 -5.48 -0.18 -24.86
N HIS A 104 -4.93 1.00 -25.14
CA HIS A 104 -5.42 1.89 -26.19
C HIS A 104 -4.64 1.80 -27.51
N LYS A 105 -3.67 0.88 -27.62
CA LYS A 105 -2.90 0.68 -28.88
C LYS A 105 -3.73 0.03 -29.99
N ARG A 106 -4.85 -0.60 -29.66
CA ARG A 106 -5.79 -1.18 -30.59
C ARG A 106 -7.23 -0.83 -30.24
N THR A 107 -8.09 -0.79 -31.26
CA THR A 107 -9.50 -0.41 -31.13
C THR A 107 -10.43 -1.61 -30.93
N GLU A 108 -9.95 -2.85 -31.19
CA GLU A 108 -10.73 -4.07 -31.06
C GLU A 108 -11.20 -4.27 -29.62
N GLU A 109 -12.47 -4.61 -29.49
CA GLU A 109 -13.14 -4.72 -28.19
C GLU A 109 -12.51 -5.78 -27.29
N TYR A 110 -12.17 -6.97 -27.86
CA TYR A 110 -11.54 -8.04 -27.09
C TYR A 110 -10.18 -7.63 -26.53
N TRP A 111 -9.39 -6.85 -27.31
CA TRP A 111 -8.08 -6.35 -26.88
C TRP A 111 -8.21 -5.45 -25.65
N GLN A 112 -9.08 -4.45 -25.74
CA GLN A 112 -9.28 -3.50 -24.64
C GLN A 112 -9.85 -4.18 -23.39
N ARG A 113 -10.84 -5.08 -23.57
CA ARG A 113 -11.45 -5.85 -22.48
C ARG A 113 -10.44 -6.76 -21.77
N ASN A 114 -9.51 -7.36 -22.49
CA ASN A 114 -8.48 -8.22 -21.88
C ASN A 114 -7.52 -7.40 -21.02
N TRP A 115 -7.04 -6.25 -21.51
CA TRP A 115 -6.20 -5.36 -20.72
C TRP A 115 -6.92 -4.73 -19.53
N GLU A 116 -8.17 -4.35 -19.66
CA GLU A 116 -9.01 -3.89 -18.55
C GLU A 116 -9.20 -4.98 -17.48
N THR A 117 -9.32 -6.23 -17.91
CA THR A 117 -9.38 -7.37 -16.99
C THR A 117 -8.04 -7.61 -16.31
N ALA A 118 -6.93 -7.45 -17.05
CA ALA A 118 -5.59 -7.49 -16.47
C ALA A 118 -5.40 -6.40 -15.41
N ILE A 119 -5.76 -5.14 -15.69
CA ILE A 119 -5.69 -4.03 -14.71
C ILE A 119 -6.43 -4.39 -13.42
N PHE A 120 -7.64 -4.96 -13.53
CA PHE A 120 -8.41 -5.36 -12.36
C PHE A 120 -7.68 -6.40 -11.50
N TRP A 121 -7.25 -7.51 -12.10
CA TRP A 121 -6.61 -8.59 -11.33
C TRP A 121 -5.24 -8.20 -10.81
N THR A 122 -4.47 -7.46 -11.59
CA THR A 122 -3.13 -6.99 -11.20
C THR A 122 -3.15 -5.82 -10.21
N SER A 123 -4.31 -5.28 -9.93
CA SER A 123 -4.54 -4.34 -8.82
C SER A 123 -5.10 -5.05 -7.59
N LEU A 124 -6.01 -6.01 -7.77
CA LEU A 124 -6.63 -6.73 -6.68
C LEU A 124 -5.65 -7.68 -5.96
N LEU A 125 -4.85 -8.43 -6.72
CA LEU A 125 -3.92 -9.39 -6.13
C LEU A 125 -2.85 -8.72 -5.26
N PRO A 126 -2.12 -7.67 -5.70
CA PRO A 126 -1.19 -6.96 -4.83
C PRO A 126 -1.87 -6.32 -3.62
N ALA A 127 -3.10 -5.79 -3.77
CA ALA A 127 -3.84 -5.22 -2.66
C ALA A 127 -4.11 -6.24 -1.54
N VAL A 128 -4.26 -7.53 -1.86
CA VAL A 128 -4.36 -8.62 -0.87
C VAL A 128 -2.97 -9.06 -0.39
N LEU A 129 -2.06 -9.29 -1.32
CA LEU A 129 -0.77 -9.92 -1.01
C LEU A 129 0.10 -9.06 -0.10
N TRP A 130 0.07 -7.74 -0.23
CA TRP A 130 0.79 -6.84 0.68
C TRP A 130 0.34 -7.00 2.13
N GLY A 131 -0.96 -7.14 2.36
CA GLY A 131 -1.48 -7.39 3.72
C GLY A 131 -1.08 -8.76 4.26
N VAL A 132 -1.03 -9.78 3.39
CA VAL A 132 -0.51 -11.11 3.76
C VAL A 132 0.97 -11.04 4.11
N VAL A 133 1.77 -10.34 3.31
CA VAL A 133 3.23 -10.18 3.57
C VAL A 133 3.46 -9.46 4.89
N PHE A 134 2.86 -8.28 5.09
CA PHE A 134 3.06 -7.50 6.32
C PHE A 134 2.43 -8.18 7.54
N GLY A 135 1.31 -8.87 7.38
CA GLY A 135 0.76 -9.71 8.44
C GLY A 135 1.76 -10.76 8.92
N ASN A 136 2.40 -11.49 8.01
CA ASN A 136 3.43 -12.46 8.36
C ASN A 136 4.67 -11.82 8.99
N ILE A 137 5.13 -10.68 8.50
CA ILE A 137 6.26 -9.97 9.11
C ILE A 137 5.96 -9.63 10.57
N VAL A 138 4.78 -9.10 10.86
CA VAL A 138 4.39 -8.72 12.22
C VAL A 138 4.11 -9.94 13.09
N HIS A 139 3.42 -10.96 12.56
CA HIS A 139 3.16 -12.20 13.29
C HIS A 139 4.46 -12.92 13.68
N GLY A 140 5.45 -12.84 12.80
CA GLY A 140 6.69 -13.62 12.83
C GLY A 140 6.59 -14.86 11.95
N VAL A 141 7.73 -15.36 11.51
CA VAL A 141 7.85 -16.50 10.61
C VAL A 141 8.92 -17.47 11.08
N LYS A 142 8.98 -18.66 10.50
CA LYS A 142 9.95 -19.70 10.87
C LYS A 142 11.34 -19.33 10.38
N ILE A 143 12.12 -18.60 11.18
CA ILE A 143 13.51 -18.25 10.91
C ILE A 143 14.42 -19.11 11.79
N ASP A 144 15.46 -19.71 11.23
CA ASP A 144 16.42 -20.53 11.94
C ASP A 144 17.62 -19.71 12.47
N ALA A 145 18.60 -20.42 13.07
CA ALA A 145 19.82 -19.81 13.62
C ALA A 145 20.75 -19.17 12.56
N HIS A 146 20.56 -19.51 11.28
CA HIS A 146 21.31 -18.94 10.16
C HIS A 146 20.62 -17.76 9.51
N LYS A 147 19.51 -17.27 10.12
CA LYS A 147 18.67 -16.18 9.60
C LYS A 147 17.92 -16.56 8.32
N GLU A 148 17.77 -17.86 8.05
CA GLU A 148 17.06 -18.35 6.86
C GLU A 148 15.59 -18.69 7.20
N TYR A 149 14.70 -18.37 6.26
CA TYR A 149 13.31 -18.81 6.36
C TYR A 149 13.22 -20.31 6.02
N VAL A 150 12.80 -21.12 6.98
CA VAL A 150 12.67 -22.58 6.84
C VAL A 150 11.22 -23.07 6.79
N GLY A 151 10.27 -22.16 6.65
CA GLY A 151 8.85 -22.48 6.48
C GLY A 151 8.50 -22.81 5.03
N SER A 152 7.27 -23.28 4.82
CA SER A 152 6.67 -23.45 3.49
C SER A 152 5.90 -22.20 3.06
N VAL A 153 5.60 -22.08 1.77
CA VAL A 153 4.73 -21.00 1.26
C VAL A 153 3.33 -21.06 1.87
N LEU A 154 2.85 -22.26 2.21
CA LEU A 154 1.54 -22.43 2.84
C LEU A 154 1.51 -21.90 4.29
N ASP A 155 2.64 -21.87 4.99
CA ASP A 155 2.74 -21.27 6.32
C ASP A 155 2.45 -19.76 6.30
N LEU A 156 2.66 -19.11 5.15
CA LEU A 156 2.35 -17.69 4.95
C LEU A 156 0.84 -17.42 4.79
N LEU A 157 0.03 -18.45 4.57
CA LEU A 157 -1.43 -18.36 4.45
C LEU A 157 -2.13 -18.69 5.78
N ASN A 158 -1.59 -18.21 6.89
CA ASN A 158 -2.23 -18.34 8.18
C ASN A 158 -3.40 -17.35 8.37
N PRO A 159 -4.34 -17.61 9.30
CA PRO A 159 -5.54 -16.76 9.47
C PRO A 159 -5.24 -15.30 9.76
N TYR A 160 -4.19 -15.01 10.53
CA TYR A 160 -3.79 -13.64 10.84
C TYR A 160 -3.30 -12.88 9.58
N ALA A 161 -2.45 -13.51 8.78
CA ALA A 161 -1.96 -12.93 7.54
C ALA A 161 -3.09 -12.76 6.50
N ILE A 162 -4.00 -13.73 6.39
CA ILE A 162 -5.19 -13.62 5.53
C ILE A 162 -6.07 -12.44 5.96
N LEU A 163 -6.27 -12.25 7.27
CA LEU A 163 -6.99 -11.09 7.79
C LEU A 163 -6.28 -9.78 7.44
N GLY A 164 -4.93 -9.74 7.52
CA GLY A 164 -4.13 -8.62 7.04
C GLY A 164 -4.35 -8.32 5.55
N GLY A 165 -4.41 -9.37 4.71
CA GLY A 165 -4.76 -9.25 3.29
C GLY A 165 -6.15 -8.68 3.05
N LEU A 166 -7.13 -9.06 3.88
CA LEU A 166 -8.48 -8.52 3.81
C LEU A 166 -8.52 -7.04 4.22
N VAL A 167 -7.72 -6.66 5.22
CA VAL A 167 -7.57 -5.25 5.64
C VAL A 167 -7.03 -4.40 4.50
N THR A 168 -5.90 -4.77 3.90
CA THR A 168 -5.30 -3.97 2.82
C THR A 168 -6.21 -3.92 1.59
N LEU A 169 -6.86 -5.02 1.22
CA LEU A 169 -7.84 -5.04 0.13
C LEU A 169 -8.97 -4.03 0.37
N THR A 170 -9.63 -4.11 1.53
CA THR A 170 -10.79 -3.26 1.83
C THR A 170 -10.37 -1.79 2.03
N LEU A 171 -9.24 -1.55 2.69
CA LEU A 171 -8.72 -0.22 2.95
C LEU A 171 -8.28 0.48 1.65
N PHE A 172 -7.57 -0.22 0.75
CA PHE A 172 -7.14 0.34 -0.53
C PHE A 172 -8.31 0.57 -1.49
N THR A 173 -9.28 -0.34 -1.53
CA THR A 173 -10.50 -0.13 -2.33
C THR A 173 -11.35 1.02 -1.78
N PHE A 174 -11.48 1.15 -0.46
CA PHE A 174 -12.12 2.32 0.16
C PHE A 174 -11.39 3.61 -0.20
N HIS A 175 -10.06 3.67 -0.02
CA HIS A 175 -9.23 4.83 -0.33
C HIS A 175 -9.31 5.21 -1.81
N GLY A 176 -9.28 4.22 -2.72
CA GLY A 176 -9.47 4.41 -4.16
C GLY A 176 -10.87 4.93 -4.52
N ALA A 177 -11.94 4.48 -3.85
CA ALA A 177 -13.28 5.01 -4.07
C ALA A 177 -13.39 6.47 -3.63
N VAL A 178 -12.77 6.83 -2.49
CA VAL A 178 -12.67 8.22 -2.03
C VAL A 178 -11.86 9.06 -3.03
N PHE A 179 -10.73 8.55 -3.52
CA PHE A 179 -9.92 9.21 -4.54
C PHE A 179 -10.70 9.41 -5.86
N ALA A 180 -11.44 8.38 -6.31
CA ALA A 180 -12.31 8.51 -7.49
C ALA A 180 -13.34 9.63 -7.30
N SER A 181 -13.97 9.73 -6.12
CA SER A 181 -14.93 10.80 -5.84
C SER A 181 -14.28 12.18 -5.82
N LEU A 182 -13.02 12.27 -5.34
CA LEU A 182 -12.25 13.51 -5.29
C LEU A 182 -11.82 13.98 -6.70
N LYS A 183 -11.48 13.03 -7.59
CA LYS A 183 -10.85 13.30 -8.89
C LYS A 183 -11.80 13.30 -10.08
N THR A 184 -13.08 12.92 -9.89
CA THR A 184 -14.06 12.85 -10.97
C THR A 184 -15.20 13.86 -10.81
N THR A 185 -16.03 13.99 -11.86
CA THR A 185 -17.21 14.83 -11.91
C THR A 185 -18.46 14.03 -12.29
N GLY A 186 -19.65 14.64 -12.12
CA GLY A 186 -20.93 14.05 -12.55
C GLY A 186 -21.28 12.73 -11.84
N ASP A 187 -21.91 11.83 -12.58
CA ASP A 187 -22.43 10.55 -12.05
C ASP A 187 -21.37 9.62 -11.48
N ILE A 188 -20.16 9.62 -12.07
CA ILE A 188 -19.05 8.81 -11.56
C ILE A 188 -18.72 9.23 -10.12
N ARG A 189 -18.61 10.54 -9.86
CA ARG A 189 -18.35 11.10 -8.53
C ARG A 189 -19.38 10.64 -7.50
N GLU A 190 -20.68 10.73 -7.84
CA GLU A 190 -21.74 10.36 -6.90
C GLU A 190 -21.76 8.86 -6.61
N ARG A 191 -21.56 8.03 -7.62
CA ARG A 191 -21.45 6.58 -7.42
C ARG A 191 -20.21 6.21 -6.62
N ALA A 192 -19.07 6.85 -6.88
CA ALA A 192 -17.85 6.67 -6.10
C ALA A 192 -18.08 7.01 -4.62
N ARG A 193 -18.78 8.09 -4.29
CA ARG A 193 -19.14 8.43 -2.90
C ARG A 193 -20.03 7.39 -2.24
N ARG A 194 -21.02 6.86 -2.97
CA ARG A 194 -21.88 5.78 -2.45
C ARG A 194 -21.08 4.51 -2.21
N LEU A 195 -20.24 4.12 -3.16
CA LEU A 195 -19.38 2.96 -3.06
C LEU A 195 -18.37 3.13 -1.91
N ALA A 196 -17.74 4.30 -1.75
CA ALA A 196 -16.87 4.61 -0.63
C ALA A 196 -17.58 4.46 0.72
N THR A 197 -18.86 4.84 0.84
CA THR A 197 -19.60 4.66 2.08
C THR A 197 -19.76 3.15 2.42
N VAL A 198 -20.08 2.32 1.44
CA VAL A 198 -20.23 0.87 1.64
C VAL A 198 -18.87 0.24 1.98
N LEU A 199 -17.85 0.53 1.18
CA LEU A 199 -16.50 -0.02 1.39
C LEU A 199 -15.90 0.42 2.72
N GLY A 200 -16.10 1.69 3.12
CA GLY A 200 -15.59 2.19 4.38
C GLY A 200 -16.21 1.49 5.60
N VAL A 201 -17.51 1.16 5.56
CA VAL A 201 -18.16 0.35 6.59
C VAL A 201 -17.59 -1.07 6.58
N LEU A 202 -17.42 -1.67 5.40
CA LEU A 202 -16.82 -3.01 5.27
C LEU A 202 -15.37 -3.04 5.73
N THR A 203 -14.61 -1.95 5.58
CA THR A 203 -13.21 -1.83 6.02
C THR A 203 -13.09 -1.86 7.54
N LEU A 204 -14.06 -1.29 8.28
CA LEU A 204 -13.99 -1.22 9.74
C LEU A 204 -13.88 -2.61 10.39
N VAL A 205 -14.63 -3.59 9.92
CA VAL A 205 -14.68 -4.91 10.54
C VAL A 205 -13.33 -5.64 10.50
N PRO A 206 -12.73 -5.89 9.32
CA PRO A 206 -11.43 -6.56 9.28
C PRO A 206 -10.31 -5.72 9.90
N THR A 207 -10.37 -4.38 9.79
CA THR A 207 -9.35 -3.51 10.37
C THR A 207 -9.37 -3.56 11.89
N VAL A 208 -10.54 -3.43 12.52
CA VAL A 208 -10.66 -3.56 13.98
C VAL A 208 -10.28 -4.96 14.44
N GLY A 209 -10.67 -6.01 13.69
CA GLY A 209 -10.30 -7.38 14.00
C GLY A 209 -8.79 -7.61 13.95
N PHE A 210 -8.13 -7.18 12.88
CA PHE A 210 -6.68 -7.34 12.69
C PHE A 210 -5.87 -6.53 13.71
N LEU A 211 -6.17 -5.23 13.83
CA LEU A 211 -5.45 -4.36 14.76
C LEU A 211 -5.73 -4.74 16.23
N GLY A 212 -6.96 -5.16 16.54
CA GLY A 212 -7.31 -5.68 17.87
C GLY A 212 -6.54 -6.95 18.21
N TRP A 213 -6.42 -7.89 17.26
CA TRP A 213 -5.60 -9.08 17.41
C TRP A 213 -4.14 -8.73 17.64
N THR A 214 -3.56 -7.86 16.78
CA THR A 214 -2.17 -7.40 16.90
C THR A 214 -1.92 -6.72 18.24
N GLN A 215 -2.84 -5.85 18.68
CA GLN A 215 -2.75 -5.15 19.96
C GLN A 215 -2.79 -6.09 21.16
N ALA A 216 -3.63 -7.12 21.10
CA ALA A 216 -3.75 -8.12 22.18
C ALA A 216 -2.51 -9.03 22.28
N ASP A 217 -1.85 -9.31 21.14
CA ASP A 217 -0.68 -10.20 21.08
C ASP A 217 0.64 -9.47 21.39
N LYS A 218 0.84 -8.27 20.82
CA LYS A 218 2.13 -7.57 20.80
C LYS A 218 2.06 -6.07 21.13
N GLY A 219 0.88 -5.57 21.47
CA GLY A 219 0.65 -4.14 21.61
C GLY A 219 1.13 -3.55 22.91
N ASP A 220 1.45 -2.26 22.84
CA ASP A 220 1.75 -1.38 23.98
C ASP A 220 0.86 -0.12 23.96
N ALA A 221 1.15 0.87 24.81
CA ALA A 221 0.37 2.10 24.87
C ALA A 221 0.49 2.97 23.60
N LEU A 222 1.65 2.95 22.91
CA LEU A 222 1.85 3.71 21.67
C LEU A 222 1.13 3.07 20.50
N SER A 223 1.21 1.75 20.38
CA SER A 223 0.47 1.01 19.35
C SER A 223 -1.04 1.11 19.57
N LEU A 224 -1.52 1.11 20.81
CA LEU A 224 -2.93 1.36 21.13
C LEU A 224 -3.39 2.76 20.69
N ALA A 225 -2.56 3.79 20.91
CA ALA A 225 -2.86 5.13 20.42
C ALA A 225 -2.99 5.14 18.89
N ALA A 226 -2.11 4.43 18.18
CA ALA A 226 -2.21 4.29 16.72
C ALA A 226 -3.51 3.58 16.29
N VAL A 227 -3.91 2.50 16.97
CA VAL A 227 -5.21 1.81 16.71
C VAL A 227 -6.38 2.79 16.87
N ILE A 228 -6.39 3.59 17.94
CA ILE A 228 -7.44 4.59 18.16
C ILE A 228 -7.46 5.60 17.02
N VAL A 229 -6.29 6.07 16.57
CA VAL A 229 -6.18 7.00 15.44
C VAL A 229 -6.75 6.36 14.15
N VAL A 230 -6.46 5.07 13.88
CA VAL A 230 -7.01 4.37 12.71
C VAL A 230 -8.54 4.38 12.74
N VAL A 231 -9.13 3.96 13.85
CA VAL A 231 -10.60 3.86 13.98
C VAL A 231 -11.25 5.24 13.84
N VAL A 232 -10.72 6.24 14.54
CA VAL A 232 -11.22 7.62 14.47
C VAL A 232 -11.07 8.19 13.05
N ALA A 233 -9.95 7.95 12.39
CA ALA A 233 -9.71 8.39 11.02
C ALA A 233 -10.67 7.74 10.02
N LEU A 234 -10.94 6.43 10.13
CA LEU A 234 -11.91 5.73 9.27
C LEU A 234 -13.33 6.29 9.47
N VAL A 235 -13.75 6.48 10.72
CA VAL A 235 -15.06 7.07 11.03
C VAL A 235 -15.15 8.51 10.51
N ALA A 236 -14.11 9.31 10.69
CA ALA A 236 -14.03 10.67 10.18
C ALA A 236 -14.05 10.71 8.63
N ALA A 237 -13.34 9.77 7.97
CA ALA A 237 -13.37 9.64 6.52
C ALA A 237 -14.79 9.33 5.99
N LEU A 238 -15.50 8.40 6.65
CA LEU A 238 -16.90 8.08 6.34
C LEU A 238 -17.83 9.29 6.55
N GLY A 239 -17.68 10.00 7.67
CA GLY A 239 -18.43 11.21 7.96
C GLY A 239 -18.19 12.31 6.92
N ALA A 240 -16.92 12.59 6.59
CA ALA A 240 -16.55 13.57 5.58
C ALA A 240 -17.07 13.18 4.18
N ASN A 241 -16.99 11.89 3.81
CA ASN A 241 -17.52 11.38 2.55
C ASN A 241 -19.05 11.59 2.46
N ARG A 242 -19.80 11.28 3.52
CA ARG A 242 -21.25 11.51 3.57
C ARG A 242 -21.64 12.99 3.45
N LEU A 243 -20.84 13.88 4.06
CA LEU A 243 -21.03 15.33 3.99
C LEU A 243 -20.57 15.95 2.65
N GLY A 244 -20.07 15.17 1.70
CA GLY A 244 -19.58 15.65 0.41
C GLY A 244 -18.26 16.40 0.47
N ARG A 245 -17.48 16.19 1.54
CA ARG A 245 -16.16 16.80 1.73
C ARG A 245 -15.05 15.81 1.34
N GLU A 246 -14.99 15.51 0.03
CA GLU A 246 -14.11 14.44 -0.49
C GLU A 246 -12.63 14.65 -0.17
N GLY A 247 -12.15 15.92 -0.13
CA GLY A 247 -10.77 16.23 0.24
C GLY A 247 -10.44 15.81 1.67
N TRP A 248 -11.35 16.07 2.63
CA TRP A 248 -11.22 15.61 4.00
C TRP A 248 -11.38 14.09 4.13
N ALA A 249 -12.29 13.50 3.36
CA ALA A 249 -12.45 12.05 3.32
C ALA A 249 -11.15 11.37 2.84
N PHE A 250 -10.47 11.93 1.83
CA PHE A 250 -9.19 11.45 1.34
C PHE A 250 -8.07 11.62 2.40
N ALA A 251 -7.99 12.78 3.03
CA ALA A 251 -7.01 13.02 4.09
C ALA A 251 -7.17 12.04 5.27
N PHE A 252 -8.41 11.81 5.73
CA PHE A 252 -8.67 10.89 6.82
C PHE A 252 -8.50 9.41 6.44
N SER A 253 -8.89 8.99 5.22
CA SER A 253 -8.60 7.62 4.77
C SER A 253 -7.11 7.39 4.60
N GLY A 254 -6.36 8.40 4.16
CA GLY A 254 -4.89 8.37 4.13
C GLY A 254 -4.28 8.31 5.53
N LEU A 255 -4.80 9.09 6.49
CA LEU A 255 -4.37 9.03 7.89
C LEU A 255 -4.60 7.64 8.50
N ALA A 256 -5.70 6.97 8.13
CA ALA A 256 -5.95 5.60 8.56
C ALA A 256 -4.87 4.63 8.04
N ILE A 257 -4.44 4.77 6.78
CA ILE A 257 -3.32 3.98 6.22
C ILE A 257 -2.03 4.28 6.98
N VAL A 258 -1.69 5.56 7.14
CA VAL A 258 -0.48 5.99 7.86
C VAL A 258 -0.45 5.41 9.28
N ALA A 259 -1.54 5.53 10.02
CA ALA A 259 -1.62 5.04 11.39
C ALA A 259 -1.62 3.51 11.47
N THR A 260 -2.20 2.80 10.46
CA THR A 260 -2.13 1.34 10.36
C THR A 260 -0.68 0.89 10.19
N VAL A 261 0.07 1.47 9.26
CA VAL A 261 1.48 1.14 9.07
C VAL A 261 2.30 1.49 10.31
N ALA A 262 2.07 2.67 10.90
CA ALA A 262 2.75 3.08 12.14
C ALA A 262 2.51 2.07 13.26
N MET A 263 1.28 1.59 13.44
CA MET A 263 0.95 0.57 14.43
C MET A 263 1.75 -0.72 14.21
N LEU A 264 1.84 -1.21 12.96
CA LEU A 264 2.58 -2.42 12.63
C LEU A 264 4.08 -2.27 12.94
N PHE A 265 4.68 -1.15 12.60
CA PHE A 265 6.09 -0.90 12.88
C PHE A 265 6.36 -0.64 14.38
N LEU A 266 5.43 -0.03 15.10
CA LEU A 266 5.53 0.13 16.57
C LEU A 266 5.52 -1.23 17.28
N THR A 267 4.63 -2.14 16.88
CA THR A 267 4.56 -3.49 17.47
C THR A 267 5.71 -4.39 17.05
N LEU A 268 6.36 -4.08 15.92
CA LEU A 268 7.51 -4.83 15.42
C LEU A 268 8.80 -4.46 16.15
N PHE A 269 9.01 -3.19 16.49
CA PHE A 269 10.24 -2.71 17.13
C PHE A 269 10.50 -3.40 18.49
N PRO A 270 11.74 -3.84 18.80
CA PRO A 270 13.00 -3.65 18.07
C PRO A 270 13.28 -4.70 16.99
N ASN A 271 12.38 -5.64 16.77
CA ASN A 271 12.52 -6.62 15.69
C ASN A 271 12.25 -5.95 14.34
N VAL A 272 12.85 -6.50 13.28
CA VAL A 272 12.51 -6.24 11.88
C VAL A 272 11.81 -7.44 11.26
N MET A 273 12.08 -8.65 11.80
CA MET A 273 11.43 -9.90 11.39
C MET A 273 11.54 -10.93 12.52
N PRO A 274 10.49 -11.11 13.35
CA PRO A 274 10.50 -12.05 14.47
C PRO A 274 10.54 -13.51 14.01
N SER A 275 11.29 -14.37 14.73
CA SER A 275 11.25 -15.81 14.54
C SER A 275 10.21 -16.46 15.45
N THR A 276 9.39 -17.36 14.88
CA THR A 276 8.44 -18.19 15.63
C THR A 276 9.06 -19.47 16.20
N LEU A 277 10.31 -19.81 15.80
CA LEU A 277 11.01 -20.99 16.28
C LEU A 277 11.78 -20.72 17.56
N ASN A 278 12.48 -19.59 17.62
CA ASN A 278 13.24 -19.16 18.78
C ASN A 278 13.42 -17.64 18.75
N GLU A 279 13.10 -16.97 19.84
CA GLU A 279 13.19 -15.52 19.96
C GLU A 279 14.61 -14.98 19.68
N SER A 280 15.65 -15.74 20.08
CA SER A 280 17.05 -15.38 19.84
C SER A 280 17.46 -15.39 18.35
N TRP A 281 16.66 -15.99 17.47
CA TRP A 281 16.88 -16.04 16.03
C TRP A 281 16.14 -14.93 15.29
N SER A 282 15.40 -14.12 16.02
CA SER A 282 14.71 -12.96 15.43
C SER A 282 15.70 -11.96 14.87
N LEU A 283 15.35 -11.42 13.69
CA LEU A 283 16.07 -10.30 13.11
C LEU A 283 15.64 -9.01 13.81
N THR A 284 16.61 -8.29 14.33
CA THR A 284 16.41 -7.02 15.06
C THR A 284 17.11 -5.87 14.33
N VAL A 285 16.75 -4.64 14.70
CA VAL A 285 17.44 -3.45 14.19
C VAL A 285 18.95 -3.48 14.46
N GLY A 286 19.39 -4.17 15.52
CA GLY A 286 20.82 -4.27 15.88
C GLY A 286 21.56 -5.34 15.07
N ASN A 287 21.00 -6.56 14.96
CA ASN A 287 21.70 -7.71 14.36
C ASN A 287 21.52 -7.85 12.84
N ALA A 288 20.57 -7.10 12.24
CA ALA A 288 20.30 -7.12 10.81
C ALA A 288 20.82 -5.89 10.06
N SER A 289 21.36 -4.88 10.78
CA SER A 289 21.77 -3.62 10.20
C SER A 289 23.14 -3.68 9.53
N SER A 290 23.31 -2.83 8.52
CA SER A 290 24.59 -2.50 7.91
C SER A 290 25.56 -1.85 8.90
N SER A 291 26.83 -1.76 8.53
CA SER A 291 27.86 -1.10 9.33
C SER A 291 27.51 0.38 9.59
N PRO A 292 27.94 0.98 10.72
CA PRO A 292 27.73 2.38 10.99
C PRO A 292 28.24 3.33 9.90
N TYR A 293 29.31 2.93 9.22
CA TYR A 293 29.86 3.67 8.07
C TYR A 293 28.88 3.68 6.90
N THR A 294 28.35 2.53 6.51
CA THR A 294 27.35 2.42 5.45
C THR A 294 26.09 3.23 5.76
N LEU A 295 25.57 3.07 6.99
CA LEU A 295 24.37 3.83 7.42
C LEU A 295 24.60 5.34 7.33
N LYS A 296 25.81 5.83 7.70
CA LYS A 296 26.14 7.25 7.58
C LYS A 296 26.15 7.75 6.14
N ILE A 297 26.73 6.97 5.21
CA ILE A 297 26.76 7.34 3.79
C ILE A 297 25.36 7.42 3.20
N ILE A 298 24.55 6.37 3.40
CA ILE A 298 23.19 6.36 2.85
C ILE A 298 22.30 7.44 3.48
N THR A 299 22.58 7.86 4.73
CA THR A 299 21.88 8.98 5.37
C THR A 299 22.16 10.30 4.65
N TRP A 300 23.41 10.57 4.26
CA TRP A 300 23.72 11.76 3.47
C TRP A 300 23.07 11.73 2.09
N CYS A 301 23.11 10.58 1.41
CA CYS A 301 22.44 10.41 0.12
C CYS A 301 20.92 10.64 0.24
N ALA A 302 20.28 10.02 1.22
CA ALA A 302 18.85 10.19 1.47
C ALA A 302 18.49 11.63 1.85
N GLY A 303 19.28 12.25 2.72
CA GLY A 303 19.07 13.63 3.17
C GLY A 303 19.12 14.65 2.03
N PHE A 304 19.90 14.39 0.98
CA PHE A 304 19.96 15.22 -0.21
C PHE A 304 18.87 14.86 -1.23
N ALA A 305 18.71 13.58 -1.55
CA ALA A 305 17.81 13.14 -2.63
C ALA A 305 16.31 13.24 -2.25
N THR A 306 15.95 12.88 -0.99
CA THR A 306 14.55 12.81 -0.58
C THR A 306 13.81 14.15 -0.70
N PRO A 307 14.36 15.32 -0.25
CA PRO A 307 13.68 16.60 -0.43
C PRO A 307 13.40 16.95 -1.89
N LEU A 308 14.33 16.65 -2.80
CA LEU A 308 14.16 16.90 -4.24
C LEU A 308 13.04 16.07 -4.83
N VAL A 309 13.00 14.78 -4.48
CA VAL A 309 11.94 13.85 -4.93
C VAL A 309 10.58 14.29 -4.39
N MET A 310 10.50 14.66 -3.10
CA MET A 310 9.27 15.13 -2.48
C MET A 310 8.73 16.42 -3.11
N LEU A 311 9.61 17.36 -3.43
CA LEU A 311 9.24 18.60 -4.14
C LEU A 311 8.72 18.30 -5.54
N TYR A 312 9.41 17.46 -6.30
CA TYR A 312 8.99 17.05 -7.64
C TYR A 312 7.63 16.34 -7.62
N GLN A 313 7.47 15.36 -6.73
CA GLN A 313 6.22 14.61 -6.61
C GLN A 313 5.05 15.52 -6.16
N GLY A 314 5.28 16.37 -5.17
CA GLY A 314 4.29 17.36 -4.73
C GLY A 314 3.87 18.31 -5.86
N TRP A 315 4.83 18.75 -6.68
CA TRP A 315 4.56 19.56 -7.86
C TRP A 315 3.72 18.80 -8.91
N THR A 316 4.02 17.52 -9.16
CA THR A 316 3.22 16.67 -10.06
C THR A 316 1.77 16.58 -9.59
N TYR A 317 1.54 16.29 -8.32
CA TYR A 317 0.19 16.25 -7.76
C TYR A 317 -0.54 17.60 -7.84
N TRP A 318 0.19 18.70 -7.65
CA TRP A 318 -0.37 20.05 -7.79
C TRP A 318 -0.77 20.36 -9.22
N VAL A 319 0.03 20.00 -10.22
CA VAL A 319 -0.28 20.19 -11.64
C VAL A 319 -1.52 19.42 -12.04
N PHE A 320 -1.61 18.15 -11.66
CA PHE A 320 -2.72 17.27 -12.02
C PHE A 320 -3.88 17.25 -11.00
N ARG A 321 -4.03 18.28 -10.16
CA ARG A 321 -5.06 18.30 -9.12
C ARG A 321 -6.50 18.46 -9.62
N LYS A 322 -6.71 18.86 -10.87
CA LYS A 322 -8.05 19.12 -11.42
C LYS A 322 -8.86 17.84 -11.55
N ARG A 323 -10.19 17.99 -11.43
CA ARG A 323 -11.16 16.90 -11.64
C ARG A 323 -11.31 16.63 -13.13
N ILE A 324 -11.57 15.37 -13.47
CA ILE A 324 -11.83 14.93 -14.84
C ILE A 324 -13.20 14.24 -14.92
N GLY A 325 -13.81 14.27 -16.10
CA GLY A 325 -15.08 13.61 -16.40
C GLY A 325 -15.10 13.14 -17.84
N THR A 326 -16.16 12.50 -18.26
CA THR A 326 -16.31 11.96 -19.63
C THR A 326 -16.12 13.01 -20.73
N GLN A 327 -16.52 14.25 -20.45
CA GLN A 327 -16.34 15.38 -21.38
C GLN A 327 -14.88 15.75 -21.67
N HIS A 328 -13.93 15.29 -20.85
CA HIS A 328 -12.51 15.57 -21.05
C HIS A 328 -11.80 14.43 -21.80
N ILE A 329 -12.51 13.36 -22.10
CA ILE A 329 -11.99 12.21 -22.84
C ILE A 329 -12.39 12.38 -24.29
N ALA A 330 -11.42 12.64 -25.17
CA ALA A 330 -11.67 12.70 -26.60
C ALA A 330 -12.31 11.36 -27.05
N ASP A 331 -13.37 11.45 -27.87
CA ASP A 331 -13.93 10.29 -28.52
C ASP A 331 -12.83 9.61 -29.33
N ALA A 332 -12.63 8.32 -29.08
CA ALA A 332 -11.72 7.51 -29.89
C ALA A 332 -12.37 7.31 -31.26
N HIS A 333 -11.95 8.11 -32.24
CA HIS A 333 -12.22 7.87 -33.65
C HIS A 333 -11.38 6.70 -34.15
#